data_6e84838a4619569fac3b339d8ac8b07b
#
_entry.id   6e84838a4619569fac3b339d8ac8b07b
#
_cell.length_a   1.000
_cell.length_b   1.000
_cell.length_c   1.000
_cell.angle_alpha   90.00
_cell.angle_beta   90.00
_cell.angle_gamma   90.00
#
_symmetry.space_group_name_H-M   'P 1'
#
loop_
_entity.id
_entity.type
_entity.pdbx_description
1 polymer ?
#
loop_
_entity_poly.entity_id
_entity_poly.type
_entity_poly.pdbx_seq_one_letter_code
_entity_poly.pdbx_strand_id
1 'polypeptide(L)'
;MLKIQVVNKGHQPLPQYATPQSAGMDLRANLDAPVTLKPLERKLIPTGLHIALPAGFEAQVRPRSGLALKKGITVLNTPGTIDADYRGEIGVILINLSQENFVVEDGERIAQMIIARHEQGELISVEVLDETERGEGGFGHSGVK
;
A
#
# COMPACT_ATOMS: atom_id res chain seq x y z
N MET A 1 -17.76 -3.29 13.76
CA MET A 1 -16.44 -3.18 13.10
C MET A 1 -16.22 -4.42 12.24
N LEU A 2 -15.66 -4.26 11.06
CA LEU A 2 -15.33 -5.37 10.16
C LEU A 2 -14.27 -6.29 10.79
N LYS A 3 -14.53 -7.60 10.79
CA LYS A 3 -13.57 -8.59 11.31
C LYS A 3 -12.74 -9.15 10.17
N ILE A 4 -11.43 -9.14 10.33
CA ILE A 4 -10.47 -9.66 9.36
C ILE A 4 -9.64 -10.72 10.06
N GLN A 5 -9.64 -11.92 9.49
CA GLN A 5 -8.79 -13.00 9.99
C GLN A 5 -7.34 -12.75 9.59
N VAL A 6 -6.43 -12.98 10.51
CA VAL A 6 -5.00 -12.78 10.30
C VAL A 6 -4.21 -13.95 10.85
N VAL A 7 -3.19 -14.38 10.10
CA VAL A 7 -2.14 -15.27 10.58
C VAL A 7 -0.86 -14.44 10.63
N ASN A 8 -0.26 -14.36 11.81
CA ASN A 8 1.02 -13.70 12.01
C ASN A 8 2.12 -14.77 12.17
N LYS A 9 2.94 -14.91 11.15
CA LYS A 9 4.12 -15.81 11.16
C LYS A 9 5.39 -15.06 11.55
N GLY A 10 5.32 -13.76 11.76
CA GLY A 10 6.42 -12.92 12.19
C GLY A 10 6.47 -12.76 13.71
N HIS A 11 7.41 -11.95 14.16
CA HIS A 11 7.61 -11.64 15.57
C HIS A 11 7.16 -10.21 15.97
N GLN A 12 6.63 -9.45 15.00
CA GLN A 12 6.09 -8.12 15.27
C GLN A 12 4.64 -8.20 15.77
N PRO A 13 4.17 -7.22 16.57
CA PRO A 13 2.76 -7.19 17.00
C PRO A 13 1.83 -6.96 15.80
N LEU A 14 0.56 -7.34 15.96
CA LEU A 14 -0.46 -7.05 14.96
C LEU A 14 -0.60 -5.53 14.75
N PRO A 15 -0.82 -5.09 13.50
CA PRO A 15 -1.12 -3.69 13.22
C PRO A 15 -2.35 -3.20 13.98
N GLN A 16 -2.31 -1.94 14.40
CA GLN A 16 -3.40 -1.28 15.11
C GLN A 16 -3.59 0.13 14.57
N TYR A 17 -4.81 0.62 14.62
CA TYR A 17 -5.10 2.03 14.37
C TYR A 17 -4.52 2.89 15.49
N ALA A 18 -3.77 3.92 15.15
CA ALA A 18 -3.16 4.81 16.13
C ALA A 18 -4.20 5.68 16.85
N THR A 19 -5.28 6.03 16.18
CA THR A 19 -6.39 6.82 16.75
C THR A 19 -7.74 6.22 16.29
N PRO A 20 -8.85 6.55 16.98
CA PRO A 20 -10.18 6.03 16.62
C PRO A 20 -10.65 6.36 15.20
N GLN A 21 -10.08 7.39 14.57
CA GLN A 21 -10.45 7.81 13.21
C GLN A 21 -9.32 7.63 12.19
N SER A 22 -8.25 6.90 12.55
CA SER A 22 -7.22 6.55 11.59
C SER A 22 -7.79 5.65 10.50
N ALA A 23 -7.49 5.95 9.24
CA ALA A 23 -7.85 5.11 8.09
C ALA A 23 -6.85 3.98 7.85
N GLY A 24 -5.59 4.19 8.24
CA GLY A 24 -4.50 3.26 8.03
C GLY A 24 -3.93 2.69 9.32
N MET A 25 -3.48 1.45 9.24
CA MET A 25 -2.69 0.78 10.27
C MET A 25 -1.24 0.68 9.79
N ASP A 26 -0.28 1.02 10.63
CA ASP A 26 1.14 0.90 10.27
C ASP A 26 1.55 -0.56 10.10
N LEU A 27 2.26 -0.84 9.01
CA LEU A 27 2.92 -2.11 8.76
C LEU A 27 4.39 -2.01 9.18
N ARG A 28 4.85 -3.01 9.92
CA ARG A 28 6.23 -3.09 10.39
C ARG A 28 7.05 -4.07 9.58
N ALA A 29 8.32 -3.75 9.37
CA ALA A 29 9.28 -4.68 8.84
C ALA A 29 9.48 -5.85 9.81
N ASN A 30 9.44 -7.07 9.30
CA ASN A 30 9.72 -8.29 10.06
C ASN A 30 11.02 -8.89 9.51
N LEU A 31 12.14 -8.55 10.12
CA LEU A 31 13.47 -8.84 9.64
C LEU A 31 14.31 -9.58 10.68
N ASP A 32 15.17 -10.49 10.21
CA ASP A 32 16.18 -11.13 11.05
C ASP A 32 17.46 -10.28 11.14
N ALA A 33 17.69 -9.44 10.13
CA ALA A 33 18.84 -8.54 10.04
C ALA A 33 18.43 -7.25 9.30
N PRO A 34 19.08 -6.10 9.55
CA PRO A 34 18.84 -4.88 8.82
C PRO A 34 18.99 -5.04 7.31
N VAL A 35 18.17 -4.33 6.55
CA VAL A 35 18.17 -4.31 5.09
C VAL A 35 18.55 -2.92 4.59
N THR A 36 19.62 -2.82 3.82
CA THR A 36 20.03 -1.54 3.23
C THR A 36 19.45 -1.37 1.84
N LEU A 37 18.83 -0.21 1.61
CA LEU A 37 18.39 0.27 0.31
C LEU A 37 19.33 1.35 -0.18
N LYS A 38 20.08 1.06 -1.22
CA LYS A 38 20.89 2.07 -1.92
C LYS A 38 19.98 3.03 -2.71
N PRO A 39 20.48 4.21 -3.12
CA PRO A 39 19.72 5.09 -4.00
C PRO A 39 19.18 4.35 -5.22
N LEU A 40 17.88 4.54 -5.52
CA LEU A 40 17.11 3.90 -6.59
C LEU A 40 16.93 2.38 -6.45
N GLU A 41 17.39 1.77 -5.38
CA GLU A 41 17.20 0.36 -5.11
C GLU A 41 15.80 0.09 -4.52
N ARG A 42 15.16 -0.99 -5.00
CA ARG A 42 13.92 -1.51 -4.45
C ARG A 42 14.13 -2.89 -3.83
N LYS A 43 13.44 -3.16 -2.74
CA LYS A 43 13.43 -4.47 -2.09
C LYS A 43 12.05 -4.78 -1.53
N LEU A 44 11.70 -6.05 -1.55
CA LEU A 44 10.51 -6.55 -0.88
C LEU A 44 10.82 -6.76 0.60
N ILE A 45 10.12 -6.03 1.46
CA ILE A 45 10.27 -6.13 2.90
C ILE A 45 9.12 -6.96 3.48
N PRO A 46 9.41 -8.08 4.13
CA PRO A 46 8.37 -8.93 4.71
C PRO A 46 7.72 -8.29 5.95
N THR A 47 6.46 -8.64 6.20
CA THR A 47 5.71 -8.23 7.40
C THR A 47 5.37 -9.41 8.30
N GLY A 48 5.48 -10.64 7.82
CA GLY A 48 5.04 -11.84 8.51
C GLY A 48 3.52 -12.05 8.54
N LEU A 49 2.74 -11.15 7.93
CA LEU A 49 1.28 -11.15 8.02
C LEU A 49 0.63 -11.78 6.80
N HIS A 50 -0.39 -12.61 7.06
CA HIS A 50 -1.31 -13.16 6.07
C HIS A 50 -2.73 -12.82 6.51
N ILE A 51 -3.55 -12.33 5.61
CA ILE A 51 -4.93 -11.91 5.94
C ILE A 51 -5.95 -12.56 5.01
N ALA A 52 -7.18 -12.68 5.51
CA ALA A 52 -8.34 -13.07 4.73
C ALA A 52 -9.39 -11.97 4.84
N LEU A 53 -9.57 -11.23 3.77
CA LEU A 53 -10.58 -10.17 3.69
C LEU A 53 -11.93 -10.77 3.29
N PRO A 54 -13.04 -10.24 3.82
CA PRO A 54 -14.36 -10.57 3.30
C PRO A 54 -14.51 -10.14 1.84
N ALA A 55 -15.36 -10.83 1.09
CA ALA A 55 -15.71 -10.46 -0.28
C ALA A 55 -16.21 -9.00 -0.35
N GLY A 56 -15.83 -8.28 -1.39
CA GLY A 56 -16.16 -6.87 -1.57
C GLY A 56 -15.22 -5.90 -0.87
N PHE A 57 -14.14 -6.41 -0.26
CA PHE A 57 -13.11 -5.58 0.38
C PHE A 57 -11.74 -5.87 -0.22
N GLU A 58 -10.90 -4.85 -0.23
CA GLU A 58 -9.49 -4.91 -0.54
C GLU A 58 -8.68 -4.33 0.62
N ALA A 59 -7.41 -4.66 0.69
CA ALA A 59 -6.46 -3.88 1.46
C ALA A 59 -5.52 -3.14 0.52
N GLN A 60 -5.17 -1.90 0.86
CA GLN A 60 -4.21 -1.10 0.11
C GLN A 60 -2.96 -0.86 0.96
N VAL A 61 -1.81 -1.07 0.36
CA VAL A 61 -0.52 -0.74 0.98
C VAL A 61 -0.06 0.60 0.41
N ARG A 62 0.03 1.59 1.30
CA ARG A 62 0.41 2.96 0.98
C ARG A 62 1.67 3.37 1.74
N PRO A 63 2.45 4.33 1.21
CA PRO A 63 3.61 4.86 1.92
C PRO A 63 3.21 5.66 3.15
N ARG A 64 4.18 5.87 4.03
CA ARG A 64 4.07 6.78 5.17
C ARG A 64 4.64 8.14 4.78
N SER A 65 3.88 9.19 5.08
CA SER A 65 4.24 10.57 4.72
C SER A 65 5.59 11.01 5.32
N GLY A 66 5.88 10.59 6.55
CA GLY A 66 7.15 10.95 7.22
C GLY A 66 8.37 10.35 6.52
N LEU A 67 8.31 9.08 6.13
CA LEU A 67 9.39 8.44 5.37
C LEU A 67 9.54 9.04 3.97
N ALA A 68 8.42 9.33 3.31
CA ALA A 68 8.44 9.96 1.99
C ALA A 68 9.11 11.34 2.03
N LEU A 69 8.68 12.19 2.95
CA LEU A 69 9.18 13.57 3.03
C LEU A 69 10.63 13.64 3.54
N LYS A 70 10.94 12.92 4.62
CA LYS A 70 12.22 13.07 5.33
C LYS A 70 13.32 12.20 4.77
N LYS A 71 12.99 11.06 4.18
CA LYS A 71 13.95 10.04 3.75
C LYS A 71 13.86 9.70 2.26
N GLY A 72 12.85 10.19 1.55
CA GLY A 72 12.64 9.85 0.15
C GLY A 72 12.30 8.37 -0.07
N ILE A 73 11.75 7.70 0.95
CA ILE A 73 11.35 6.28 0.89
C ILE A 73 9.86 6.20 0.60
N THR A 74 9.50 5.39 -0.37
CA THR A 74 8.10 5.16 -0.73
C THR A 74 7.86 3.71 -1.09
N VAL A 75 6.58 3.36 -1.28
CA VAL A 75 6.15 2.05 -1.80
C VAL A 75 6.09 2.16 -3.32
N LEU A 76 6.89 1.35 -4.01
CA LEU A 76 7.06 1.48 -5.46
C LEU A 76 5.75 1.32 -6.25
N ASN A 77 4.92 0.37 -5.86
CA ASN A 77 3.65 0.06 -6.52
C ASN A 77 2.44 0.75 -5.85
N THR A 78 2.67 1.84 -5.13
CA THR A 78 1.58 2.51 -4.39
C THR A 78 0.47 3.03 -5.31
N PRO A 79 -0.82 2.87 -4.95
CA PRO A 79 -1.31 2.04 -3.84
C PRO A 79 -1.25 0.56 -4.18
N GLY A 80 -0.53 -0.23 -3.38
CA GLY A 80 -0.47 -1.68 -3.55
C GLY A 80 -1.83 -2.32 -3.27
N THR A 81 -2.22 -3.31 -4.05
CA THR A 81 -3.52 -3.97 -3.93
C THR A 81 -3.37 -5.36 -3.32
N ILE A 82 -4.15 -5.63 -2.28
CA ILE A 82 -4.30 -6.96 -1.68
C ILE A 82 -5.75 -7.39 -1.89
N ASP A 83 -5.94 -8.40 -2.74
CA ASP A 83 -7.26 -8.94 -3.05
C ASP A 83 -7.82 -9.76 -1.88
N ALA A 84 -9.14 -9.88 -1.81
CA ALA A 84 -9.81 -10.60 -0.73
C ALA A 84 -9.41 -12.08 -0.66
N ASP A 85 -9.11 -12.70 -1.79
CA ASP A 85 -8.71 -14.10 -1.92
C ASP A 85 -7.19 -14.34 -1.89
N TYR A 86 -6.39 -13.29 -1.74
CA TYR A 86 -4.93 -13.46 -1.57
C TYR A 86 -4.63 -14.03 -0.17
N ARG A 87 -3.86 -15.11 -0.11
CA ARG A 87 -3.46 -15.79 1.13
C ARG A 87 -1.96 -15.77 1.37
N GLY A 88 -1.21 -15.15 0.47
CA GLY A 88 0.23 -14.97 0.62
C GLY A 88 0.59 -13.97 1.72
N GLU A 89 1.87 -13.90 2.01
CA GLU A 89 2.42 -12.91 2.93
C GLU A 89 2.26 -11.50 2.37
N ILE A 90 1.89 -10.56 3.22
CA ILE A 90 1.92 -9.13 2.89
C ILE A 90 3.39 -8.69 2.88
N GLY A 91 3.87 -8.35 1.71
CA GLY A 91 5.18 -7.75 1.51
C GLY A 91 5.06 -6.30 1.07
N VAL A 92 6.01 -5.49 1.50
CA VAL A 92 6.08 -4.07 1.14
C VAL A 92 7.26 -3.84 0.21
N ILE A 93 6.98 -3.38 -1.02
CA ILE A 93 8.04 -3.06 -1.99
C ILE A 93 8.48 -1.62 -1.75
N LEU A 94 9.58 -1.46 -1.00
CA LEU A 94 10.18 -0.15 -0.76
C LEU A 94 11.17 0.21 -1.86
N ILE A 95 11.17 1.48 -2.23
CA ILE A 95 12.18 2.09 -3.09
C ILE A 95 12.78 3.32 -2.42
N ASN A 96 14.08 3.50 -2.58
CA ASN A 96 14.82 4.66 -2.08
C ASN A 96 15.03 5.68 -3.20
N LEU A 97 14.29 6.79 -3.15
CA LEU A 97 14.41 7.88 -4.12
C LEU A 97 15.32 9.02 -3.62
N SER A 98 16.04 8.81 -2.52
CA SER A 98 17.03 9.74 -2.02
C SER A 98 18.42 9.49 -2.63
N GLN A 99 19.39 10.29 -2.27
CA GLN A 99 20.79 10.15 -2.69
C GLN A 99 21.65 9.43 -1.64
N GLU A 100 21.07 9.03 -0.52
CA GLU A 100 21.76 8.36 0.58
C GLU A 100 21.23 6.96 0.78
N ASN A 101 22.05 6.06 1.31
CA ASN A 101 21.59 4.74 1.73
C ASN A 101 20.56 4.88 2.84
N PHE A 102 19.54 4.05 2.80
CA PHE A 102 18.54 3.92 3.85
C PHE A 102 18.58 2.51 4.42
N VAL A 103 18.69 2.39 5.73
CA VAL A 103 18.70 1.11 6.44
C VAL A 103 17.32 0.88 7.06
N VAL A 104 16.69 -0.22 6.68
CA VAL A 104 15.45 -0.69 7.29
C VAL A 104 15.80 -1.60 8.46
N GLU A 105 15.43 -1.20 9.66
CA GLU A 105 15.62 -1.99 10.87
C GLU A 105 14.37 -2.83 11.16
N ASP A 106 14.56 -3.95 11.87
CA ASP A 106 13.44 -4.77 12.33
C ASP A 106 12.46 -3.96 13.17
N GLY A 107 11.17 -4.14 12.94
CA GLY A 107 10.12 -3.44 13.68
C GLY A 107 9.83 -2.01 13.22
N GLU A 108 10.59 -1.44 12.29
CA GLU A 108 10.28 -0.13 11.74
C GLU A 108 8.93 -0.12 11.02
N ARG A 109 8.20 0.96 11.19
CA ARG A 109 6.94 1.23 10.47
C ARG A 109 7.28 1.76 9.08
N ILE A 110 7.10 0.91 8.08
CA ILE A 110 7.58 1.15 6.70
C ILE A 110 6.50 1.53 5.71
N ALA A 111 5.25 1.23 6.05
CA ALA A 111 4.08 1.49 5.21
C ALA A 111 2.83 1.56 6.09
N GLN A 112 1.69 1.77 5.48
CA GLN A 112 0.39 1.67 6.15
C GLN A 112 -0.57 0.87 5.29
N MET A 113 -1.47 0.14 5.95
CA MET A 113 -2.50 -0.68 5.31
C MET A 113 -3.87 -0.07 5.54
N ILE A 114 -4.60 0.13 4.47
CA ILE A 114 -5.97 0.66 4.48
C ILE A 114 -6.92 -0.44 4.03
N ILE A 115 -8.02 -0.63 4.75
CA ILE A 115 -9.11 -1.53 4.35
C ILE A 115 -10.18 -0.71 3.66
N ALA A 116 -10.55 -1.10 2.44
CA ALA A 116 -11.52 -0.38 1.64
C ALA A 116 -12.54 -1.32 0.98
N ARG A 117 -13.74 -0.81 0.73
CA ARG A 117 -14.69 -1.49 -0.16
C ARG A 117 -14.29 -1.27 -1.60
N HIS A 118 -14.62 -2.23 -2.46
CA HIS A 118 -14.42 -2.09 -3.89
C HIS A 118 -15.61 -2.66 -4.64
N GLU A 119 -15.77 -2.21 -5.87
CA GLU A 119 -16.71 -2.79 -6.84
C GLU A 119 -15.92 -3.49 -7.95
N GLN A 120 -16.50 -4.56 -8.47
CA GLN A 120 -16.03 -5.18 -9.71
C GLN A 120 -16.92 -4.74 -10.85
N GLY A 121 -16.32 -4.24 -11.93
CA GLY A 121 -17.03 -3.81 -13.12
C GLY A 121 -17.01 -4.91 -14.20
N GLU A 122 -18.14 -5.17 -14.81
CA GLU A 122 -18.22 -5.94 -16.05
C GLU A 122 -18.02 -4.99 -17.22
N LEU A 123 -17.00 -5.26 -18.05
CA LEU A 123 -16.74 -4.45 -19.23
C LEU A 123 -17.60 -4.94 -20.40
N ILE A 124 -18.48 -4.06 -20.89
CA ILE A 124 -19.33 -4.33 -22.03
C ILE A 124 -18.78 -3.55 -23.23
N SER A 125 -18.38 -4.27 -24.27
CA SER A 125 -17.88 -3.66 -25.50
C SER A 125 -19.01 -2.98 -26.26
N VAL A 126 -18.83 -1.71 -26.58
CA VAL A 126 -19.73 -0.92 -27.39
C VAL A 126 -18.93 -0.18 -28.46
N GLU A 127 -19.56 0.27 -29.52
CA GLU A 127 -18.88 1.02 -30.58
C GLU A 127 -18.73 2.50 -30.25
N VAL A 128 -19.68 3.07 -29.49
CA VAL A 128 -19.75 4.50 -29.20
C VAL A 128 -20.16 4.69 -27.74
N LEU A 129 -19.51 5.62 -27.03
CA LEU A 129 -19.93 6.09 -25.72
C LEU A 129 -20.84 7.30 -25.86
N ASP A 130 -21.67 7.55 -24.84
CA ASP A 130 -22.48 8.76 -24.74
C ASP A 130 -21.60 10.02 -24.72
N GLU A 131 -22.17 11.14 -25.13
CA GLU A 131 -21.50 12.43 -25.10
C GLU A 131 -21.65 13.08 -23.72
N THR A 132 -20.59 13.78 -23.29
CA THR A 132 -20.59 14.59 -22.08
C THR A 132 -20.03 15.98 -22.38
N GLU A 133 -20.32 16.97 -21.51
CA GLU A 133 -19.77 18.31 -21.62
C GLU A 133 -18.22 18.31 -21.62
N ARG A 134 -17.63 17.47 -20.78
CA ARG A 134 -16.16 17.32 -20.71
C ARG A 134 -15.57 16.68 -21.97
N GLY A 135 -16.27 15.71 -22.58
CA GLY A 135 -15.80 14.96 -23.74
C GLY A 135 -14.46 14.27 -23.45
N GLU A 136 -13.52 14.44 -24.37
CA GLU A 136 -12.19 13.82 -24.33
C GLU A 136 -11.16 14.61 -23.50
N GLY A 137 -11.57 15.71 -22.85
CA GLY A 137 -10.67 16.57 -22.09
C GLY A 137 -9.99 15.86 -20.92
N GLY A 138 -8.66 15.86 -20.94
CA GLY A 138 -7.82 15.24 -19.91
C GLY A 138 -6.41 15.85 -19.94
N PHE A 139 -5.48 15.27 -19.18
CA PHE A 139 -4.06 15.64 -19.17
C PHE A 139 -3.80 17.16 -19.01
N GLY A 140 -4.47 17.77 -18.01
CA GLY A 140 -4.35 19.21 -17.75
C GLY A 140 -5.33 20.07 -18.55
N HIS A 141 -6.36 19.48 -19.11
CA HIS A 141 -7.44 20.16 -19.84
C HIS A 141 -8.04 21.36 -19.09
N SER A 142 -8.18 21.29 -17.75
CA SER A 142 -8.67 22.39 -16.92
C SER A 142 -7.62 23.48 -16.63
N GLY A 143 -6.37 23.30 -17.08
CA GLY A 143 -5.28 24.26 -16.89
C GLY A 143 -4.58 24.13 -15.54
N VAL A 144 -3.57 24.99 -15.35
CA VAL A 144 -2.74 25.00 -14.12
C VAL A 144 -3.22 26.09 -13.14
N LYS A 145 -4.03 27.05 -13.58
CA LYS A 145 -4.58 28.16 -12.80
C LYS A 145 -6.09 28.27 -13.01
#